data_8f45bd2dcc576882a933a840cf77fd60
#
_entry.id   8f45bd2dcc576882a933a840cf77fd60
#
_cell.length_a   1.000
_cell.length_b   1.000
_cell.length_c   1.000
_cell.angle_alpha   90.00
_cell.angle_beta   90.00
_cell.angle_gamma   90.00
#
_symmetry.space_group_name_H-M   'P 1'
#
loop_
_entity.id
_entity.type
_entity.pdbx_description
1 polymer ?
#
loop_
_entity_poly.entity_id
_entity_poly.type
_entity_poly.pdbx_seq_one_letter_code
_entity_poly.pdbx_strand_id
1 'polypeptide(L)'
;MSSSLDKLRAAMETASPSDGAKKSYTDDTMWKPELDKSGNGYAVVRFLPTPNGEEMPWVSYFDHGFQGPGGWYIEKSLTTLNKQDPVSEYNTQLWNTGIEANKEIARKQKRRLHYVSNVYVVSDPKNPDNEGKVFK
;
A
#
# COMPACT_ATOMS: atom_id res chain seq x y z
N MET A 1 -48.69 2.21 -9.85
CA MET A 1 -47.78 2.66 -8.77
C MET A 1 -46.79 1.58 -8.48
N SER A 2 -45.51 1.83 -8.70
CA SER A 2 -44.49 0.91 -8.23
C SER A 2 -44.42 0.98 -6.71
N SER A 3 -44.51 -0.17 -6.05
CA SER A 3 -44.44 -0.22 -4.60
C SER A 3 -43.04 0.23 -4.12
N SER A 4 -42.94 0.72 -2.90
CA SER A 4 -41.64 1.05 -2.28
C SER A 4 -40.69 -0.14 -2.27
N LEU A 5 -41.24 -1.35 -2.28
CA LEU A 5 -40.51 -2.61 -2.39
C LEU A 5 -39.83 -2.80 -3.77
N ASP A 6 -40.51 -2.39 -4.86
CA ASP A 6 -39.96 -2.49 -6.21
C ASP A 6 -38.79 -1.51 -6.39
N LYS A 7 -38.91 -0.32 -5.79
CA LYS A 7 -37.79 0.66 -5.77
C LYS A 7 -36.59 0.17 -4.96
N LEU A 8 -36.89 -0.49 -3.83
CA LEU A 8 -35.85 -1.08 -3.00
C LEU A 8 -35.13 -2.24 -3.72
N ARG A 9 -35.92 -3.09 -4.41
CA ARG A 9 -35.36 -4.18 -5.22
C ARG A 9 -34.48 -3.65 -6.36
N ALA A 10 -34.94 -2.66 -7.11
CA ALA A 10 -34.15 -2.03 -8.15
C ALA A 10 -32.87 -1.37 -7.61
N ALA A 11 -32.96 -0.74 -6.44
CA ALA A 11 -31.77 -0.17 -5.78
C ALA A 11 -30.81 -1.25 -5.30
N MET A 12 -31.29 -2.40 -4.86
CA MET A 12 -30.45 -3.53 -4.46
C MET A 12 -29.81 -4.22 -5.66
N GLU A 13 -30.50 -4.32 -6.80
CA GLU A 13 -29.94 -4.85 -8.04
C GLU A 13 -28.86 -3.93 -8.64
N THR A 14 -29.04 -2.62 -8.51
CA THR A 14 -28.02 -1.65 -8.92
C THR A 14 -26.87 -1.51 -7.92
N ALA A 15 -27.12 -1.85 -6.66
CA ALA A 15 -26.10 -1.86 -5.61
C ALA A 15 -25.39 -3.21 -5.45
N SER A 16 -25.85 -4.25 -6.15
CA SER A 16 -25.07 -5.50 -6.25
C SER A 16 -23.72 -5.14 -6.84
N PRO A 17 -22.62 -5.41 -6.14
CA PRO A 17 -21.32 -5.22 -6.75
C PRO A 17 -21.29 -6.10 -8.00
N SER A 18 -21.28 -5.44 -9.15
CA SER A 18 -21.02 -6.12 -10.41
C SER A 18 -19.80 -6.97 -10.18
N ASP A 19 -20.05 -8.27 -10.20
CA ASP A 19 -19.12 -9.35 -10.40
C ASP A 19 -17.66 -8.92 -10.40
N GLY A 20 -16.99 -9.16 -9.27
CA GLY A 20 -15.60 -9.57 -9.25
C GLY A 20 -14.58 -8.72 -9.97
N ALA A 21 -14.73 -7.42 -10.07
CA ALA A 21 -13.58 -6.56 -10.33
C ALA A 21 -12.64 -6.73 -9.13
N LYS A 22 -11.71 -7.66 -9.24
CA LYS A 22 -10.60 -7.80 -8.30
C LYS A 22 -10.02 -6.40 -8.13
N LYS A 23 -10.17 -5.80 -6.95
CA LYS A 23 -9.48 -4.57 -6.63
C LYS A 23 -8.01 -4.80 -6.94
N SER A 24 -7.53 -4.21 -8.01
CA SER A 24 -6.10 -4.20 -8.28
C SER A 24 -5.46 -3.33 -7.21
N TYR A 25 -4.68 -3.92 -6.35
CA TYR A 25 -3.84 -3.20 -5.40
C TYR A 25 -2.55 -2.68 -6.05
N THR A 26 -2.46 -2.80 -7.37
CA THR A 26 -1.32 -2.33 -8.14
C THR A 26 -1.44 -0.83 -8.37
N ASP A 27 -0.45 -0.09 -7.92
CA ASP A 27 -0.33 1.35 -8.18
C ASP A 27 0.57 1.55 -9.40
N ASP A 28 -0.03 1.93 -10.54
CA ASP A 28 0.69 2.13 -11.80
C ASP A 28 1.63 3.35 -11.77
N THR A 29 1.54 4.19 -10.74
CA THR A 29 2.46 5.32 -10.53
C THR A 29 3.76 4.90 -9.85
N MET A 30 3.81 3.70 -9.28
CA MET A 30 4.98 3.13 -8.64
C MET A 30 5.85 2.41 -9.67
N TRP A 31 7.13 2.77 -9.70
CA TRP A 31 8.09 2.08 -10.56
C TRP A 31 8.79 0.94 -9.81
N LYS A 32 8.96 -0.18 -10.49
CA LYS A 32 9.78 -1.30 -10.02
C LYS A 32 10.60 -1.84 -11.18
N PRO A 33 11.87 -2.21 -10.95
CA PRO A 33 12.64 -2.91 -11.95
C PRO A 33 12.05 -4.29 -12.19
N GLU A 34 11.97 -4.70 -13.45
CA GLU A 34 11.60 -6.06 -13.80
C GLU A 34 12.82 -6.97 -13.62
N LEU A 35 12.62 -8.06 -12.88
CA LEU A 35 13.65 -9.02 -12.57
C LEU A 35 13.56 -10.22 -13.52
N ASP A 36 14.70 -10.80 -13.86
CA ASP A 36 14.77 -12.06 -14.61
C ASP A 36 14.48 -13.25 -13.68
N LYS A 37 14.52 -14.47 -14.24
CA LYS A 37 14.30 -15.70 -13.48
C LYS A 37 15.33 -15.93 -12.35
N SER A 38 16.49 -15.31 -12.46
CA SER A 38 17.56 -15.37 -11.45
C SER A 38 17.42 -14.31 -10.38
N GLY A 39 16.42 -13.43 -10.47
CA GLY A 39 16.21 -12.34 -9.54
C GLY A 39 17.05 -11.09 -9.83
N ASN A 40 17.66 -10.99 -11.02
CA ASN A 40 18.49 -9.86 -11.44
C ASN A 40 17.70 -8.92 -12.34
N GLY A 41 17.90 -7.62 -12.14
CA GLY A 41 17.33 -6.58 -12.98
C GLY A 41 18.31 -5.44 -13.17
N TYR A 42 18.10 -4.66 -14.22
CA TYR A 42 18.91 -3.49 -14.53
C TYR A 42 18.00 -2.36 -15.01
N ALA A 43 18.21 -1.19 -14.44
CA ALA A 43 17.63 0.05 -14.92
C ALA A 43 18.49 1.23 -14.46
N VAL A 44 18.38 2.34 -15.16
CA VAL A 44 18.99 3.61 -14.77
C VAL A 44 17.88 4.60 -14.48
N VAL A 45 17.88 5.15 -13.28
CA VAL A 45 16.92 6.15 -12.82
C VAL A 45 17.64 7.37 -12.27
N ARG A 46 16.95 8.50 -12.31
CA ARG A 46 17.42 9.73 -11.68
C ARG A 46 16.41 10.15 -10.62
N PHE A 47 16.88 10.28 -9.39
CA PHE A 47 16.06 10.88 -8.33
C PHE A 47 15.90 12.36 -8.60
N LEU A 48 14.65 12.83 -8.56
CA LEU A 48 14.34 14.23 -8.81
C LEU A 48 14.64 15.07 -7.56
N PRO A 49 14.93 16.38 -7.76
CA PRO A 49 15.16 17.28 -6.64
C PRO A 49 13.90 17.50 -5.82
N THR A 50 14.07 18.10 -4.65
CA THR A 50 12.98 18.45 -3.74
C THR A 50 11.93 19.33 -4.46
N PRO A 51 10.64 18.94 -4.44
CA PRO A 51 9.57 19.76 -5.00
C PRO A 51 9.47 21.13 -4.29
N ASN A 52 8.95 22.13 -5.00
CA ASN A 52 8.71 23.44 -4.41
C ASN A 52 7.75 23.36 -3.23
N GLY A 53 8.14 23.97 -2.11
CA GLY A 53 7.34 23.98 -0.89
C GLY A 53 7.56 22.78 0.03
N GLU A 54 8.43 21.85 -0.34
CA GLU A 54 8.81 20.70 0.49
C GLU A 54 10.26 20.83 0.97
N GLU A 55 10.57 20.23 2.12
CA GLU A 55 11.91 20.27 2.71
C GLU A 55 12.82 19.16 2.20
N MET A 56 12.25 18.01 1.83
CA MET A 56 12.98 16.80 1.46
C MET A 56 12.51 16.25 0.12
N PRO A 57 13.41 15.58 -0.65
CA PRO A 57 13.05 14.96 -1.92
C PRO A 57 12.28 13.64 -1.76
N TRP A 58 11.97 13.22 -0.54
CA TRP A 58 11.19 12.03 -0.24
C TRP A 58 10.13 12.31 0.81
N VAL A 59 9.13 11.45 0.84
CA VAL A 59 8.16 11.36 1.94
C VAL A 59 8.26 9.99 2.58
N SER A 60 7.98 9.92 3.87
CA SER A 60 7.94 8.66 4.61
C SER A 60 6.56 8.44 5.19
N TYR A 61 6.16 7.18 5.28
CA TYR A 61 4.91 6.78 5.92
C TYR A 61 5.04 5.39 6.52
N PHE A 62 4.16 5.09 7.46
CA PHE A 62 4.04 3.76 8.05
C PHE A 62 2.77 3.08 7.52
N ASP A 63 2.84 1.80 7.31
CA ASP A 63 1.69 0.96 7.01
C ASP A 63 1.72 -0.36 7.77
N HIS A 64 0.58 -1.03 7.76
CA HIS A 64 0.44 -2.41 8.20
C HIS A 64 0.09 -3.29 7.00
N GLY A 65 0.65 -4.49 6.95
CA GLY A 65 0.32 -5.49 5.96
C GLY A 65 0.53 -6.87 6.57
N PHE A 66 -0.55 -7.50 7.02
CA PHE A 66 -0.51 -8.83 7.63
C PHE A 66 -1.82 -9.57 7.40
N GLN A 67 -1.77 -10.87 7.58
CA GLN A 67 -2.94 -11.73 7.48
C GLN A 67 -3.55 -11.93 8.86
N GLY A 68 -4.81 -11.51 9.00
CA GLY A 68 -5.62 -11.69 10.19
C GLY A 68 -6.73 -12.72 9.99
N PRO A 69 -7.61 -12.89 10.99
CA PRO A 69 -8.71 -13.84 10.92
C PRO A 69 -9.71 -13.58 9.79
N GLY A 70 -9.87 -12.31 9.39
CA GLY A 70 -10.74 -11.88 8.30
C GLY A 70 -10.06 -11.78 6.94
N GLY A 71 -8.79 -12.21 6.81
CA GLY A 71 -7.98 -12.07 5.60
C GLY A 71 -6.87 -11.04 5.75
N TRP A 72 -6.43 -10.47 4.64
CA TRP A 72 -5.37 -9.45 4.64
C TRP A 72 -5.88 -8.13 5.19
N TYR A 73 -5.11 -7.57 6.13
CA TYR A 73 -5.24 -6.20 6.61
C TYR A 73 -4.09 -5.38 6.03
N ILE A 74 -4.42 -4.47 5.11
CA ILE A 74 -3.45 -3.60 4.45
C ILE A 74 -3.97 -2.17 4.56
N GLU A 75 -3.39 -1.42 5.50
CA GLU A 75 -3.80 -0.04 5.80
C GLU A 75 -2.61 0.81 6.21
N LYS A 76 -2.70 2.09 5.93
CA LYS A 76 -1.73 3.06 6.43
C LYS A 76 -1.89 3.25 7.93
N SER A 77 -0.76 3.33 8.62
CA SER A 77 -0.76 3.55 10.06
C SER A 77 -0.98 5.03 10.41
N LEU A 78 -1.86 5.28 11.36
CA LEU A 78 -2.13 6.62 11.88
C LEU A 78 -0.90 7.24 12.56
N THR A 79 0.09 6.45 12.94
CA THR A 79 1.36 6.95 13.50
C THR A 79 2.13 7.81 12.49
N THR A 80 1.87 7.67 11.19
CA THR A 80 2.40 8.57 10.15
C THR A 80 2.00 10.03 10.40
N LEU A 81 0.82 10.24 10.98
CA LEU A 81 0.26 11.55 11.31
C LEU A 81 0.45 11.92 12.80
N ASN A 82 1.31 11.20 13.52
CA ASN A 82 1.49 11.31 14.97
C ASN A 82 0.20 11.10 15.76
N LYS A 83 -0.71 10.29 15.24
CA LYS A 83 -1.96 9.92 15.90
C LYS A 83 -1.87 8.52 16.47
N GLN A 84 -2.75 8.22 17.44
CA GLN A 84 -2.87 6.88 18.00
C GLN A 84 -3.38 5.91 16.93
N ASP A 85 -2.67 4.79 16.78
CA ASP A 85 -3.03 3.70 15.90
C ASP A 85 -3.45 2.50 16.75
N PRO A 86 -4.73 2.06 16.66
CA PRO A 86 -5.21 0.94 17.46
C PRO A 86 -4.42 -0.35 17.26
N VAL A 87 -3.95 -0.63 16.05
CA VAL A 87 -3.16 -1.82 15.74
C VAL A 87 -1.79 -1.74 16.42
N SER A 88 -1.13 -0.59 16.36
CA SER A 88 0.16 -0.39 17.02
C SER A 88 0.04 -0.47 18.55
N GLU A 89 -1.04 0.05 19.13
CA GLU A 89 -1.30 -0.06 20.57
C GLU A 89 -1.55 -1.49 21.00
N TYR A 90 -2.33 -2.24 20.23
CA TYR A 90 -2.57 -3.66 20.49
C TYR A 90 -1.27 -4.47 20.39
N ASN A 91 -0.43 -4.21 19.41
CA ASN A 91 0.88 -4.85 19.27
C ASN A 91 1.80 -4.55 20.45
N THR A 92 1.76 -3.33 20.98
CA THR A 92 2.50 -2.96 22.18
C THR A 92 2.03 -3.75 23.40
N GLN A 93 0.73 -3.94 23.54
CA GLN A 93 0.18 -4.76 24.62
C GLN A 93 0.63 -6.22 24.49
N LEU A 94 0.58 -6.80 23.28
CA LEU A 94 1.05 -8.15 23.04
C LEU A 94 2.54 -8.32 23.36
N TRP A 95 3.35 -7.37 22.99
CA TRP A 95 4.78 -7.37 23.27
C TRP A 95 5.06 -7.32 24.78
N ASN A 96 4.33 -6.48 25.50
CA ASN A 96 4.52 -6.26 26.92
C ASN A 96 4.04 -7.42 27.79
N THR A 97 3.29 -8.38 27.25
CA THR A 97 2.91 -9.59 27.98
C THR A 97 4.12 -10.45 28.36
N GLY A 98 5.23 -10.30 27.63
CA GLY A 98 6.43 -11.14 27.83
C GLY A 98 6.28 -12.57 27.32
N ILE A 99 5.12 -12.93 26.77
CA ILE A 99 4.83 -14.27 26.23
C ILE A 99 5.34 -14.34 24.80
N GLU A 100 6.20 -15.32 24.49
CA GLU A 100 6.85 -15.42 23.17
C GLU A 100 5.85 -15.57 22.02
N ALA A 101 4.78 -16.37 22.21
CA ALA A 101 3.72 -16.50 21.22
C ALA A 101 3.07 -15.16 20.87
N ASN A 102 2.83 -14.30 21.85
CA ASN A 102 2.27 -12.96 21.65
C ASN A 102 3.28 -12.02 20.97
N LYS A 103 4.55 -12.12 21.30
CA LYS A 103 5.62 -11.37 20.64
C LYS A 103 5.74 -11.72 19.17
N GLU A 104 5.60 -12.99 18.79
CA GLU A 104 5.60 -13.41 17.38
C GLU A 104 4.44 -12.82 16.61
N ILE A 105 3.24 -12.75 17.19
CA ILE A 105 2.09 -12.09 16.58
C ILE A 105 2.39 -10.61 16.36
N ALA A 106 2.91 -9.94 17.38
CA ALA A 106 3.26 -8.53 17.29
C ALA A 106 4.32 -8.25 16.22
N ARG A 107 5.33 -9.10 16.06
CA ARG A 107 6.36 -8.99 15.01
C ARG A 107 5.77 -9.05 13.61
N LYS A 108 4.76 -9.89 13.39
CA LYS A 108 4.07 -10.01 12.09
C LYS A 108 3.16 -8.84 11.79
N GLN A 109 2.64 -8.18 12.81
CA GLN A 109 1.65 -7.11 12.71
C GLN A 109 2.24 -5.71 12.87
N LYS A 110 3.54 -5.60 13.16
CA LYS A 110 4.16 -4.31 13.37
C LYS A 110 4.10 -3.45 12.10
N ARG A 111 4.02 -2.13 12.29
CA ARG A 111 4.10 -1.17 11.20
C ARG A 111 5.43 -1.28 10.44
N ARG A 112 5.37 -1.00 9.15
CA ARG A 112 6.55 -0.93 8.27
C ARG A 112 6.75 0.50 7.82
N LEU A 113 8.01 0.95 7.82
CA LEU A 113 8.39 2.26 7.34
C LEU A 113 8.69 2.19 5.84
N HIS A 114 8.10 3.10 5.09
CA HIS A 114 8.34 3.27 3.67
C HIS A 114 8.80 4.68 3.34
N TYR A 115 9.69 4.77 2.37
CA TYR A 115 10.11 6.03 1.77
C TYR A 115 9.69 6.06 0.31
N VAL A 116 9.19 7.20 -0.13
CA VAL A 116 8.75 7.41 -1.52
C VAL A 116 9.38 8.67 -2.04
N SER A 117 9.96 8.61 -3.23
CA SER A 117 10.49 9.77 -3.93
C SER A 117 10.13 9.72 -5.41
N ASN A 118 10.19 10.87 -6.07
CA ASN A 118 9.98 10.95 -7.51
C ASN A 118 11.25 10.52 -8.23
N VAL A 119 11.10 9.67 -9.23
CA VAL A 119 12.19 9.18 -10.07
C VAL A 119 11.87 9.38 -11.55
N TYR A 120 12.88 9.78 -12.30
CA TYR A 120 12.84 9.83 -13.76
C TYR A 120 13.54 8.59 -14.30
N VAL A 121 12.85 7.81 -15.12
CA VAL A 121 13.40 6.60 -15.72
C VAL A 121 14.20 6.96 -16.96
N VAL A 122 15.52 6.78 -16.88
CA VAL A 122 16.45 7.06 -17.98
C VAL A 122 16.53 5.86 -18.92
N SER A 123 16.70 4.66 -18.38
CA SER A 123 16.80 3.42 -19.13
C SER A 123 16.13 2.28 -18.38
N ASP A 124 15.22 1.60 -19.05
CA ASP A 124 14.56 0.40 -18.54
C ASP A 124 14.42 -0.61 -19.68
N PRO A 125 15.45 -1.44 -19.94
CA PRO A 125 15.49 -2.31 -21.10
C PRO A 125 14.34 -3.31 -21.21
N LYS A 126 13.80 -3.76 -20.06
CA LYS A 126 12.66 -4.70 -20.06
C LYS A 126 11.30 -4.02 -20.23
N ASN A 127 11.21 -2.74 -19.89
CA ASN A 127 10.01 -1.93 -20.03
C ASN A 127 10.33 -0.58 -20.68
N PRO A 128 10.70 -0.56 -21.97
CA PRO A 128 11.12 0.67 -22.64
C PRO A 128 10.07 1.78 -22.65
N ASP A 129 8.79 1.43 -22.51
CA ASP A 129 7.67 2.38 -22.44
C ASP A 129 7.72 3.28 -21.18
N ASN A 130 8.45 2.85 -20.15
CA ASN A 130 8.65 3.64 -18.95
C ASN A 130 9.75 4.69 -19.09
N GLU A 131 10.61 4.56 -20.08
CA GLU A 131 11.70 5.51 -20.31
C GLU A 131 11.18 6.90 -20.63
N GLY A 132 11.78 7.92 -20.04
CA GLY A 132 11.37 9.31 -20.20
C GLY A 132 10.18 9.72 -19.36
N LYS A 133 9.69 8.86 -18.46
CA LYS A 133 8.55 9.15 -17.58
C LYS A 133 8.99 9.30 -16.14
N VAL A 134 8.15 9.99 -15.37
CA VAL A 134 8.34 10.19 -13.93
C VAL A 134 7.42 9.25 -13.16
N PHE A 135 7.99 8.54 -12.21
CA PHE A 135 7.29 7.63 -11.30
C PHE A 135 7.68 7.94 -9.84
N LYS A 136 7.09 7.21 -8.93
CA LYS A 136 7.47 7.17 -7.50
C LYS A 136 7.87 5.76 -7.07
#